data_b05d2a2550e95149bb4417191307cd7e
#
_entry.id   b05d2a2550e95149bb4417191307cd7e
#
_cell.length_a   1.000
_cell.length_b   1.000
_cell.length_c   1.000
_cell.angle_alpha   90.00
_cell.angle_beta   90.00
_cell.angle_gamma   90.00
#
_symmetry.space_group_name_H-M   'P 1'
#
loop_
_entity.id
_entity.type
_entity.pdbx_description
1 polymer ?
#
loop_
_entity_poly.entity_id
_entity_poly.type
_entity_poly.pdbx_seq_one_letter_code
_entity_poly.pdbx_strand_id
1 'polypeptide(L)'
;MPSFEVKHDSRLSRGISRARAYAAARSKRHFVGAFAVLLGVVILLLPSPYVIEMPGPTQDVLGKVEDGAVIDITGTGVTTYKDSGKLLLTTVNASGVPGYPIINAQAVWGWGNPQVEVMPREATVPVGQSADQYQKKVEQDMAGSQDSASAVGLAYAKAHADELDIDASALQHAKVTMHVDSIGGPSAGMMYTLGLIDKL
;
A
#
# COMPACT_ATOMS: atom_id res chain seq x y z
N MET A 1 -3.28 -21.85 -72.99
CA MET A 1 -2.71 -21.38 -71.72
C MET A 1 -3.51 -20.18 -71.30
N PRO A 2 -4.32 -20.23 -70.23
CA PRO A 2 -5.03 -19.05 -69.72
C PRO A 2 -4.13 -18.26 -68.76
N SER A 3 -3.94 -16.97 -69.10
CA SER A 3 -3.24 -15.99 -68.30
C SER A 3 -4.03 -15.66 -67.02
N PHE A 4 -3.43 -15.92 -65.85
CA PHE A 4 -3.94 -15.51 -64.55
C PHE A 4 -3.72 -13.99 -64.38
N GLU A 5 -4.79 -13.23 -64.53
CA GLU A 5 -4.81 -11.80 -64.20
C GLU A 5 -4.95 -11.65 -62.69
N VAL A 6 -3.88 -11.24 -62.01
CA VAL A 6 -3.87 -10.94 -60.59
C VAL A 6 -4.70 -9.68 -60.36
N LYS A 7 -5.93 -9.86 -59.91
CA LYS A 7 -6.84 -8.78 -59.50
C LYS A 7 -6.26 -8.09 -58.26
N HIS A 8 -5.44 -7.06 -58.48
CA HIS A 8 -4.84 -6.26 -57.41
C HIS A 8 -5.93 -5.68 -56.52
N ASP A 9 -5.82 -5.91 -55.21
CA ASP A 9 -6.80 -5.68 -54.17
C ASP A 9 -7.25 -4.21 -54.08
N SER A 10 -8.29 -3.86 -54.81
CA SER A 10 -8.87 -2.51 -54.96
C SER A 10 -9.54 -1.98 -53.66
N ARG A 11 -9.58 -2.79 -52.59
CA ARG A 11 -10.14 -2.39 -51.31
C ARG A 11 -9.12 -1.66 -50.46
N LEU A 12 -7.87 -2.11 -50.42
CA LEU A 12 -6.76 -1.45 -49.71
C LEU A 12 -6.44 -0.08 -50.32
N SER A 13 -6.35 0.02 -51.67
CA SER A 13 -6.08 1.28 -52.35
C SER A 13 -7.19 2.31 -52.14
N ARG A 14 -8.47 1.87 -52.10
CA ARG A 14 -9.63 2.73 -51.78
C ARG A 14 -9.66 3.18 -50.31
N GLY A 15 -9.20 2.36 -49.38
CA GLY A 15 -9.03 2.73 -47.97
C GLY A 15 -7.98 3.83 -47.79
N ILE A 16 -6.81 3.66 -48.41
CA ILE A 16 -5.71 4.63 -48.33
C ILE A 16 -6.07 5.96 -49.03
N SER A 17 -6.76 5.92 -50.17
CA SER A 17 -7.19 7.15 -50.84
C SER A 17 -8.26 7.92 -50.08
N ARG A 18 -9.21 7.23 -49.41
CA ARG A 18 -10.20 7.85 -48.54
C ARG A 18 -9.55 8.47 -47.31
N ALA A 19 -8.59 7.79 -46.70
CA ALA A 19 -7.84 8.33 -45.56
C ALA A 19 -7.03 9.58 -45.96
N ARG A 20 -6.38 9.56 -47.12
CA ARG A 20 -5.68 10.73 -47.66
C ARG A 20 -6.62 11.90 -47.99
N ALA A 21 -7.77 11.64 -48.62
CA ALA A 21 -8.76 12.66 -48.93
C ALA A 21 -9.34 13.27 -47.63
N TYR A 22 -9.61 12.46 -46.61
CA TYR A 22 -10.05 12.90 -45.31
C TYR A 22 -8.99 13.73 -44.57
N ALA A 23 -7.73 13.37 -44.68
CA ALA A 23 -6.61 14.12 -44.13
C ALA A 23 -6.40 15.46 -44.85
N ALA A 24 -6.54 15.49 -46.21
CA ALA A 24 -6.37 16.71 -47.01
C ALA A 24 -7.51 17.73 -46.77
N ALA A 25 -8.71 17.29 -46.43
CA ALA A 25 -9.87 18.16 -46.14
C ALA A 25 -9.85 18.81 -44.78
N ARG A 26 -8.98 18.35 -43.85
CA ARG A 26 -8.89 18.90 -42.48
C ARG A 26 -7.79 19.96 -42.38
N SER A 27 -8.16 21.12 -41.82
CA SER A 27 -7.22 22.18 -41.51
C SER A 27 -6.06 21.67 -40.66
N LYS A 28 -4.82 22.16 -40.90
CA LYS A 28 -3.61 21.81 -40.09
C LYS A 28 -3.83 21.92 -38.60
N ARG A 29 -4.72 22.81 -38.14
CA ARG A 29 -5.10 23.00 -36.74
C ARG A 29 -5.74 21.75 -36.12
N HIS A 30 -6.55 20.99 -36.88
CA HIS A 30 -7.16 19.75 -36.38
C HIS A 30 -6.12 18.63 -36.15
N PHE A 31 -5.10 18.56 -37.03
CA PHE A 31 -4.01 17.59 -36.85
C PHE A 31 -3.13 17.93 -35.66
N VAL A 32 -2.80 19.21 -35.48
CA VAL A 32 -2.04 19.68 -34.31
C VAL A 32 -2.83 19.40 -33.03
N GLY A 33 -4.13 19.71 -33.02
CA GLY A 33 -5.00 19.44 -31.87
C GLY A 33 -5.09 17.93 -31.54
N ALA A 34 -5.32 17.08 -32.57
CA ALA A 34 -5.37 15.64 -32.38
C ALA A 34 -4.03 15.07 -31.87
N PHE A 35 -2.90 15.57 -32.40
CA PHE A 35 -1.58 15.18 -31.94
C PHE A 35 -1.32 15.60 -30.49
N ALA A 36 -1.70 16.82 -30.12
CA ALA A 36 -1.57 17.31 -28.75
C ALA A 36 -2.39 16.47 -27.75
N VAL A 37 -3.62 16.12 -28.13
CA VAL A 37 -4.47 15.22 -27.30
C VAL A 37 -3.83 13.84 -27.18
N LEU A 38 -3.35 13.26 -28.29
CA LEU A 38 -2.68 11.96 -28.27
C LEU A 38 -1.44 12.00 -27.36
N LEU A 39 -0.62 13.05 -27.50
CA LEU A 39 0.56 13.23 -26.66
C LEU A 39 0.19 13.35 -25.17
N GLY A 40 -0.85 14.11 -24.86
CA GLY A 40 -1.38 14.23 -23.50
C GLY A 40 -1.81 12.88 -22.92
N VAL A 41 -2.53 12.07 -23.71
CA VAL A 41 -2.93 10.71 -23.31
C VAL A 41 -1.69 9.83 -23.08
N VAL A 42 -0.71 9.88 -23.96
CA VAL A 42 0.53 9.11 -23.78
C VAL A 42 1.23 9.52 -22.50
N ILE A 43 1.38 10.81 -22.21
CA ILE A 43 2.00 11.31 -20.98
C ILE A 43 1.25 10.81 -19.75
N LEU A 44 -0.07 10.82 -19.77
CA LEU A 44 -0.89 10.34 -18.65
C LEU A 44 -0.74 8.83 -18.40
N LEU A 45 -0.43 8.06 -19.42
CA LEU A 45 -0.22 6.60 -19.33
C LEU A 45 1.22 6.20 -18.95
N LEU A 46 2.17 7.13 -18.98
CA LEU A 46 3.54 6.84 -18.56
C LEU A 46 3.61 6.54 -17.04
N PRO A 47 4.58 5.69 -16.63
CA PRO A 47 4.85 5.46 -15.20
C PRO A 47 5.13 6.76 -14.46
N SER A 48 4.55 6.90 -13.29
CA SER A 48 4.67 8.09 -12.45
C SER A 48 5.86 7.99 -11.49
N PRO A 49 6.61 9.09 -11.26
CA PRO A 49 7.63 9.16 -10.22
C PRO A 49 7.06 9.49 -8.83
N TYR A 50 5.75 9.48 -8.68
CA TYR A 50 5.06 9.81 -7.43
C TYR A 50 4.60 8.56 -6.69
N VAL A 51 4.41 8.72 -5.37
CA VAL A 51 3.69 7.81 -4.49
C VAL A 51 2.35 8.46 -4.14
N ILE A 52 1.32 7.64 -4.08
CA ILE A 52 -0.02 8.03 -3.65
C ILE A 52 -0.32 7.28 -2.36
N GLU A 53 -0.66 8.01 -1.32
CA GLU A 53 -1.14 7.45 -0.06
C GLU A 53 -2.60 7.78 0.15
N MET A 54 -3.38 6.75 0.49
CA MET A 54 -4.81 6.84 0.76
C MET A 54 -5.12 6.22 2.11
N PRO A 55 -6.18 6.66 2.81
CA PRO A 55 -6.65 5.97 4.00
C PRO A 55 -6.86 4.48 3.73
N GLY A 56 -6.24 3.65 4.56
CA GLY A 56 -6.39 2.20 4.55
C GLY A 56 -7.46 1.73 5.53
N PRO A 57 -7.69 0.41 5.62
CA PRO A 57 -8.58 -0.16 6.61
C PRO A 57 -8.06 0.11 8.03
N THR A 58 -8.96 0.23 8.99
CA THR A 58 -8.60 0.24 10.40
C THR A 58 -8.65 -1.18 10.96
N GLN A 59 -7.70 -1.52 11.84
CA GLN A 59 -7.67 -2.80 12.53
C GLN A 59 -7.80 -2.60 14.04
N ASP A 60 -8.65 -3.40 14.67
CA ASP A 60 -8.77 -3.43 16.11
C ASP A 60 -7.69 -4.35 16.70
N VAL A 61 -6.72 -3.78 17.41
CA VAL A 61 -5.61 -4.56 17.99
C VAL A 61 -6.03 -5.44 19.17
N LEU A 62 -7.19 -5.16 19.78
CA LEU A 62 -7.81 -6.00 20.81
C LEU A 62 -8.68 -7.11 20.18
N GLY A 63 -8.93 -7.04 18.89
CA GLY A 63 -9.79 -7.95 18.15
C GLY A 63 -9.15 -9.29 17.81
N LYS A 64 -9.76 -9.96 16.83
CA LYS A 64 -9.31 -11.25 16.30
C LYS A 64 -9.08 -11.15 14.79
N VAL A 65 -8.11 -11.89 14.30
CA VAL A 65 -7.86 -12.20 12.90
C VAL A 65 -8.12 -13.68 12.63
N GLU A 66 -7.99 -14.14 11.39
CA GLU A 66 -8.27 -15.54 11.03
C GLU A 66 -7.46 -16.54 11.86
N ASP A 67 -6.21 -16.21 12.19
CA ASP A 67 -5.27 -17.05 12.94
C ASP A 67 -5.40 -16.93 14.47
N GLY A 68 -6.31 -16.13 15.00
CA GLY A 68 -6.51 -15.98 16.46
C GLY A 68 -6.66 -14.53 16.93
N ALA A 69 -6.23 -14.26 18.16
CA ALA A 69 -6.20 -12.90 18.68
C ALA A 69 -5.08 -12.10 18.00
N VAL A 70 -5.31 -10.80 17.74
CA VAL A 70 -4.26 -9.91 17.19
C VAL A 70 -3.06 -9.86 18.14
N ILE A 71 -3.30 -9.76 19.43
CA ILE A 71 -2.26 -9.87 20.46
C ILE A 71 -2.58 -11.10 21.30
N ASP A 72 -1.70 -12.09 21.24
CA ASP A 72 -1.77 -13.31 22.04
C ASP A 72 -0.66 -13.33 23.08
N ILE A 73 -1.04 -13.55 24.35
CA ILE A 73 -0.12 -13.55 25.48
C ILE A 73 -0.21 -14.93 26.14
N THR A 74 0.90 -15.63 26.16
CA THR A 74 1.02 -16.96 26.76
C THR A 74 2.14 -16.99 27.80
N GLY A 75 1.99 -17.79 28.81
CA GLY A 75 3.01 -17.97 29.86
C GLY A 75 2.43 -18.59 31.14
N THR A 76 3.27 -19.28 31.88
CA THR A 76 2.84 -19.88 33.18
C THR A 76 2.57 -18.79 34.20
N GLY A 77 1.34 -18.75 34.72
CA GLY A 77 0.93 -17.77 35.75
C GLY A 77 0.55 -16.40 35.18
N VAL A 78 0.59 -16.19 33.85
CA VAL A 78 0.12 -14.94 33.24
C VAL A 78 -1.40 -14.99 33.13
N THR A 79 -2.06 -14.01 33.76
CA THR A 79 -3.49 -13.79 33.62
C THR A 79 -3.75 -12.74 32.58
N THR A 80 -4.69 -12.99 31.67
CA THR A 80 -5.16 -12.03 30.68
C THR A 80 -6.62 -11.68 30.95
N TYR A 81 -6.95 -10.41 30.73
CA TYR A 81 -8.29 -9.91 30.94
C TYR A 81 -9.06 -9.84 29.63
N LYS A 82 -10.39 -9.87 29.75
CA LYS A 82 -11.25 -9.70 28.59
C LYS A 82 -11.38 -8.22 28.26
N ASP A 83 -11.00 -7.86 27.05
CA ASP A 83 -11.07 -6.49 26.57
C ASP A 83 -12.52 -5.98 26.56
N SER A 84 -12.68 -4.70 26.89
CA SER A 84 -13.95 -3.98 26.75
C SER A 84 -13.71 -2.72 25.93
N GLY A 85 -14.18 -2.70 24.69
CA GLY A 85 -13.97 -1.58 23.79
C GLY A 85 -13.16 -1.95 22.56
N LYS A 86 -12.55 -0.95 21.91
CA LYS A 86 -11.74 -1.11 20.70
C LYS A 86 -10.53 -0.20 20.74
N LEU A 87 -9.41 -0.71 20.32
CA LEU A 87 -8.19 0.04 20.11
C LEU A 87 -7.80 -0.04 18.63
N LEU A 88 -8.10 1.03 17.87
CA LEU A 88 -8.01 1.02 16.42
C LEU A 88 -6.65 1.48 15.92
N LEU A 89 -5.95 0.60 15.23
CA LEU A 89 -4.79 0.92 14.41
C LEU A 89 -5.26 1.45 13.06
N THR A 90 -4.82 2.64 12.68
CA THR A 90 -5.05 3.20 11.35
C THR A 90 -3.93 2.81 10.40
N THR A 91 -4.28 2.53 9.16
CA THR A 91 -3.33 2.18 8.10
C THR A 91 -3.45 3.11 6.91
N VAL A 92 -2.45 3.09 6.04
CA VAL A 92 -2.47 3.77 4.75
C VAL A 92 -2.21 2.75 3.63
N ASN A 93 -2.87 2.93 2.50
CA ASN A 93 -2.58 2.22 1.26
C ASN A 93 -1.63 3.07 0.43
N ALA A 94 -0.40 2.61 0.26
CA ALA A 94 0.61 3.27 -0.56
C ALA A 94 0.70 2.61 -1.94
N SER A 95 0.61 3.41 -3.01
CA SER A 95 0.80 3.01 -4.40
C SER A 95 1.85 3.89 -5.05
N GLY A 96 2.57 3.39 -6.06
CA GLY A 96 3.73 4.09 -6.63
C GLY A 96 5.06 3.66 -6.01
N VAL A 97 5.01 2.85 -4.97
CA VAL A 97 6.18 2.21 -4.34
C VAL A 97 6.71 1.05 -5.20
N PRO A 98 7.95 0.56 -4.95
CA PRO A 98 8.47 -0.61 -5.65
C PRO A 98 7.54 -1.82 -5.52
N GLY A 99 7.22 -2.45 -6.66
CA GLY A 99 6.25 -3.56 -6.73
C GLY A 99 4.82 -3.12 -7.05
N TYR A 100 4.45 -1.86 -6.79
CA TYR A 100 3.09 -1.33 -7.03
C TYR A 100 3.14 -0.02 -7.84
N PRO A 101 3.57 -0.05 -9.12
CA PRO A 101 3.71 1.16 -9.93
C PRO A 101 2.35 1.80 -10.22
N ILE A 102 2.37 3.13 -10.39
CA ILE A 102 1.22 3.91 -10.83
C ILE A 102 1.55 4.67 -12.12
N ILE A 103 0.52 5.13 -12.84
CA ILE A 103 0.65 6.01 -14.01
C ILE A 103 0.39 7.46 -13.62
N ASN A 104 0.84 8.41 -14.47
CA ASN A 104 0.67 9.84 -14.22
C ASN A 104 -0.80 10.26 -14.06
N ALA A 105 -1.72 9.59 -14.75
CA ALA A 105 -3.16 9.86 -14.59
C ALA A 105 -3.64 9.64 -13.14
N GLN A 106 -3.10 8.64 -12.44
CA GLN A 106 -3.44 8.39 -11.04
C GLN A 106 -2.86 9.48 -10.12
N ALA A 107 -1.64 9.94 -10.39
CA ALA A 107 -1.05 11.06 -9.63
C ALA A 107 -1.85 12.36 -9.80
N VAL A 108 -2.28 12.67 -11.05
CA VAL A 108 -3.13 13.83 -11.35
C VAL A 108 -4.48 13.72 -10.63
N TRP A 109 -5.09 12.54 -10.64
CA TRP A 109 -6.31 12.28 -9.89
C TRP A 109 -6.10 12.49 -8.37
N GLY A 110 -4.97 12.01 -7.84
CA GLY A 110 -4.62 12.17 -6.43
C GLY A 110 -4.52 13.64 -6.02
N TRP A 111 -3.90 14.50 -6.83
CA TRP A 111 -3.82 15.93 -6.55
C TRP A 111 -5.18 16.64 -6.51
N GLY A 112 -6.18 16.09 -7.18
CA GLY A 112 -7.56 16.60 -7.14
C GLY A 112 -8.40 16.06 -5.97
N ASN A 113 -7.88 15.11 -5.20
CA ASN A 113 -8.62 14.44 -4.13
C ASN A 113 -8.06 14.83 -2.74
N PRO A 114 -8.83 15.53 -1.89
CA PRO A 114 -8.37 16.00 -0.58
C PRO A 114 -8.08 14.87 0.44
N GLN A 115 -8.49 13.64 0.16
CA GLN A 115 -8.24 12.46 1.02
C GLN A 115 -6.98 11.69 0.60
N VAL A 116 -6.27 12.16 -0.42
CA VAL A 116 -5.13 11.48 -1.03
C VAL A 116 -3.91 12.37 -0.89
N GLU A 117 -2.83 11.81 -0.36
CA GLU A 117 -1.54 12.47 -0.37
C GLU A 117 -0.73 11.98 -1.57
N VAL A 118 -0.13 12.93 -2.29
CA VAL A 118 0.74 12.64 -3.46
C VAL A 118 2.09 13.27 -3.21
N MET A 119 3.13 12.45 -3.12
CA MET A 119 4.48 12.91 -2.84
C MET A 119 5.49 12.30 -3.83
N PRO A 120 6.65 12.96 -4.05
CA PRO A 120 7.73 12.36 -4.84
C PRO A 120 8.18 11.02 -4.25
N ARG A 121 8.42 10.01 -5.10
CA ARG A 121 8.84 8.66 -4.64
C ARG A 121 10.11 8.71 -3.79
N GLU A 122 11.03 9.60 -4.09
CA GLU A 122 12.30 9.76 -3.39
C GLU A 122 12.13 10.25 -1.94
N ALA A 123 10.95 10.80 -1.60
CA ALA A 123 10.64 11.21 -0.23
C ALA A 123 10.33 10.02 0.68
N THR A 124 9.85 8.90 0.11
CA THR A 124 9.41 7.72 0.87
C THR A 124 10.27 6.49 0.61
N VAL A 125 10.85 6.37 -0.57
CA VAL A 125 11.61 5.20 -1.01
C VAL A 125 13.01 5.61 -1.46
N PRO A 126 14.08 5.02 -0.92
CA PRO A 126 15.44 5.25 -1.39
C PRO A 126 15.60 4.95 -2.89
N VAL A 127 16.35 5.79 -3.59
CA VAL A 127 16.61 5.62 -5.03
C VAL A 127 17.30 4.28 -5.30
N GLY A 128 16.79 3.54 -6.29
CA GLY A 128 17.37 2.26 -6.72
C GLY A 128 16.94 1.05 -5.89
N GLN A 129 16.05 1.21 -4.91
CA GLN A 129 15.51 0.08 -4.15
C GLN A 129 14.60 -0.79 -5.03
N SER A 130 14.88 -2.12 -5.06
CA SER A 130 14.03 -3.08 -5.75
C SER A 130 12.74 -3.39 -4.97
N ALA A 131 11.75 -4.01 -5.64
CA ALA A 131 10.51 -4.44 -5.00
C ALA A 131 10.77 -5.40 -3.82
N ASP A 132 11.67 -6.39 -4.02
CA ASP A 132 12.01 -7.37 -2.97
C ASP A 132 12.73 -6.72 -1.78
N GLN A 133 13.60 -5.73 -2.03
CA GLN A 133 14.27 -5.00 -0.96
C GLN A 133 13.29 -4.13 -0.17
N TYR A 134 12.36 -3.49 -0.87
CA TYR A 134 11.31 -2.70 -0.24
C TYR A 134 10.41 -3.58 0.63
N GLN A 135 9.93 -4.70 0.09
CA GLN A 135 9.07 -5.64 0.82
C GLN A 135 9.77 -6.18 2.08
N LYS A 136 11.02 -6.66 1.95
CA LYS A 136 11.80 -7.13 3.10
C LYS A 136 11.99 -6.05 4.17
N LYS A 137 12.23 -4.80 3.75
CA LYS A 137 12.37 -3.69 4.69
C LYS A 137 11.06 -3.45 5.45
N VAL A 138 9.93 -3.42 4.76
CA VAL A 138 8.60 -3.22 5.36
C VAL A 138 8.28 -4.32 6.37
N GLU A 139 8.60 -5.59 6.05
CA GLU A 139 8.46 -6.73 6.96
C GLU A 139 9.37 -6.64 8.18
N GLN A 140 10.64 -6.26 7.98
CA GLN A 140 11.61 -6.07 9.07
C GLN A 140 11.21 -4.91 10.00
N ASP A 141 10.75 -3.79 9.43
CA ASP A 141 10.30 -2.64 10.19
C ASP A 141 9.07 -3.00 11.05
N MET A 142 8.14 -3.81 10.52
CA MET A 142 6.99 -4.32 11.29
C MET A 142 7.43 -5.28 12.41
N ALA A 143 8.28 -6.25 12.11
CA ALA A 143 8.80 -7.18 13.12
C ALA A 143 9.52 -6.44 14.25
N GLY A 144 10.39 -5.48 13.91
CA GLY A 144 11.06 -4.64 14.89
C GLY A 144 10.10 -3.78 15.73
N SER A 145 8.99 -3.33 15.13
CA SER A 145 7.93 -2.59 15.83
C SER A 145 7.19 -3.49 16.83
N GLN A 146 6.87 -4.73 16.45
CA GLN A 146 6.23 -5.72 17.34
C GLN A 146 7.15 -6.14 18.49
N ASP A 147 8.42 -6.39 18.23
CA ASP A 147 9.42 -6.72 19.25
C ASP A 147 9.57 -5.58 20.26
N SER A 148 9.67 -4.34 19.75
CA SER A 148 9.77 -3.14 20.59
C SER A 148 8.51 -2.94 21.43
N ALA A 149 7.33 -3.12 20.82
CA ALA A 149 6.05 -3.00 21.53
C ALA A 149 5.93 -4.03 22.64
N SER A 150 6.31 -5.28 22.39
CA SER A 150 6.33 -6.36 23.39
C SER A 150 7.27 -6.04 24.55
N ALA A 151 8.50 -5.60 24.23
CA ALA A 151 9.49 -5.27 25.24
C ALA A 151 9.05 -4.08 26.13
N VAL A 152 8.54 -3.00 25.50
CA VAL A 152 8.08 -1.82 26.24
C VAL A 152 6.82 -2.10 27.05
N GLY A 153 5.84 -2.82 26.47
CA GLY A 153 4.60 -3.16 27.16
C GLY A 153 4.84 -4.06 28.38
N LEU A 154 5.67 -5.10 28.25
CA LEU A 154 6.04 -5.96 29.37
C LEU A 154 6.88 -5.22 30.43
N ALA A 155 7.77 -4.32 30.01
CA ALA A 155 8.55 -3.52 30.95
C ALA A 155 7.65 -2.55 31.74
N TYR A 156 6.68 -1.91 31.08
CA TYR A 156 5.70 -1.05 31.71
C TYR A 156 4.83 -1.84 32.70
N ALA A 157 4.29 -2.98 32.29
CA ALA A 157 3.46 -3.84 33.12
C ALA A 157 4.21 -4.32 34.36
N LYS A 158 5.49 -4.69 34.22
CA LYS A 158 6.34 -5.06 35.40
C LYS A 158 6.58 -3.90 36.37
N ALA A 159 6.80 -2.68 35.83
CA ALA A 159 7.06 -1.51 36.63
C ALA A 159 5.82 -1.05 37.43
N HIS A 160 4.61 -1.37 36.94
CA HIS A 160 3.32 -0.97 37.50
C HIS A 160 2.49 -2.19 37.95
N ALA A 161 3.16 -3.29 38.27
CA ALA A 161 2.50 -4.56 38.57
C ALA A 161 1.52 -4.46 39.77
N ASP A 162 1.87 -3.69 40.79
CA ASP A 162 1.00 -3.44 41.95
C ASP A 162 -0.26 -2.64 41.59
N GLU A 163 -0.13 -1.69 40.64
CA GLU A 163 -1.27 -0.86 40.19
C GLU A 163 -2.21 -1.65 39.26
N LEU A 164 -1.64 -2.58 38.48
CA LEU A 164 -2.36 -3.41 37.52
C LEU A 164 -2.88 -4.73 38.15
N ASP A 165 -2.58 -4.99 39.43
CA ASP A 165 -2.94 -6.24 40.13
C ASP A 165 -2.45 -7.51 39.43
N ILE A 166 -1.21 -7.48 38.91
CA ILE A 166 -0.58 -8.59 38.18
C ILE A 166 0.70 -9.06 38.88
N ASP A 167 1.02 -10.36 38.68
CA ASP A 167 2.27 -10.93 39.19
C ASP A 167 3.44 -10.58 38.27
N ALA A 168 4.29 -9.65 38.68
CA ALA A 168 5.50 -9.27 37.97
C ALA A 168 6.44 -10.45 37.65
N SER A 169 6.43 -11.51 38.52
CA SER A 169 7.27 -12.69 38.33
C SER A 169 6.75 -13.56 37.17
N ALA A 170 5.44 -13.66 36.97
CA ALA A 170 4.81 -14.38 35.90
C ALA A 170 5.15 -13.74 34.53
N LEU A 171 5.28 -12.42 34.46
CA LEU A 171 5.65 -11.70 33.22
C LEU A 171 7.08 -11.98 32.74
N GLN A 172 7.95 -12.58 33.55
CA GLN A 172 9.29 -12.97 33.11
C GLN A 172 9.25 -14.12 32.11
N HIS A 173 8.19 -14.91 32.14
CA HIS A 173 7.97 -16.05 31.25
C HIS A 173 6.87 -15.80 30.22
N ALA A 174 6.36 -14.56 30.15
CA ALA A 174 5.35 -14.17 29.19
C ALA A 174 5.93 -14.18 27.77
N LYS A 175 5.28 -14.88 26.87
CA LYS A 175 5.52 -14.82 25.42
C LYS A 175 4.38 -14.08 24.77
N VAL A 176 4.72 -13.00 24.07
CA VAL A 176 3.77 -12.20 23.31
C VAL A 176 3.93 -12.56 21.83
N THR A 177 2.82 -12.85 21.17
CA THR A 177 2.77 -13.07 19.73
C THR A 177 1.75 -12.10 19.15
N MET A 178 2.13 -11.40 18.07
CA MET A 178 1.25 -10.44 17.38
C MET A 178 0.95 -10.95 15.99
N HIS A 179 -0.34 -11.13 15.70
CA HIS A 179 -0.84 -11.60 14.41
C HIS A 179 -1.39 -10.41 13.63
N VAL A 180 -0.76 -10.11 12.49
CA VAL A 180 -1.16 -8.99 11.64
C VAL A 180 -1.08 -9.41 10.19
N ASP A 181 -2.23 -9.40 9.53
CA ASP A 181 -2.31 -9.74 8.13
C ASP A 181 -2.05 -8.51 7.26
N SER A 182 -1.08 -8.63 6.35
CA SER A 182 -0.85 -7.68 5.25
C SER A 182 -0.59 -6.22 5.63
N ILE A 183 -0.25 -5.93 6.90
CA ILE A 183 0.14 -4.60 7.36
C ILE A 183 1.65 -4.57 7.54
N GLY A 184 2.31 -3.55 6.99
CA GLY A 184 3.75 -3.35 7.11
C GLY A 184 4.09 -1.97 7.66
N GLY A 185 5.35 -1.80 8.07
CA GLY A 185 5.89 -0.53 8.54
C GLY A 185 5.91 -0.38 10.07
N PRO A 186 6.69 0.58 10.59
CA PRO A 186 6.99 0.67 12.03
C PRO A 186 5.92 1.39 12.87
N SER A 187 4.86 1.93 12.26
CA SER A 187 3.90 2.84 12.90
C SER A 187 2.94 2.18 13.90
N ALA A 188 2.84 0.85 13.91
CA ALA A 188 1.90 0.11 14.73
C ALA A 188 2.34 -0.07 16.20
N GLY A 189 3.61 0.15 16.53
CA GLY A 189 4.22 -0.20 17.80
C GLY A 189 3.49 0.39 19.03
N MET A 190 3.07 1.65 18.98
CA MET A 190 2.33 2.28 20.07
C MET A 190 1.01 1.58 20.34
N MET A 191 0.24 1.26 19.29
CA MET A 191 -1.06 0.62 19.45
C MET A 191 -0.92 -0.81 19.97
N TYR A 192 0.10 -1.54 19.54
CA TYR A 192 0.42 -2.86 20.09
C TYR A 192 0.85 -2.80 21.55
N THR A 193 1.67 -1.80 21.92
CA THR A 193 2.08 -1.60 23.31
C THR A 193 0.86 -1.35 24.21
N LEU A 194 -0.03 -0.44 23.81
CA LEU A 194 -1.25 -0.13 24.54
C LEU A 194 -2.18 -1.34 24.63
N GLY A 195 -2.38 -2.06 23.52
CA GLY A 195 -3.21 -3.26 23.50
C GLY A 195 -2.63 -4.40 24.35
N LEU A 196 -1.31 -4.53 24.42
CA LEU A 196 -0.64 -5.49 25.29
C LEU A 196 -0.87 -5.15 26.78
N ILE A 197 -0.77 -3.87 27.15
CA ILE A 197 -1.01 -3.41 28.52
C ILE A 197 -2.49 -3.59 28.92
N ASP A 198 -3.42 -3.32 27.99
CA ASP A 198 -4.87 -3.48 28.23
C ASP A 198 -5.27 -4.94 28.48
N LYS A 199 -4.54 -5.90 27.89
CA LYS A 199 -4.78 -7.34 28.05
C LYS A 199 -4.18 -7.94 29.31
N LEU A 200 -3.20 -7.30 29.90
CA LEU A 200 -2.54 -7.75 31.13
C LEU A 200 -3.24 -7.24 32.37
#